data_06a7a4772c820bfe51eb4dcd95e9a5d0
#
_entry.id   06a7a4772c820bfe51eb4dcd95e9a5d0
#
_cell.length_a   1.000
_cell.length_b   1.000
_cell.length_c   1.000
_cell.angle_alpha   90.00
_cell.angle_beta   90.00
_cell.angle_gamma   90.00
#
_symmetry.space_group_name_H-M   'P 1'
#
loop_
_entity.id
_entity.type
_entity.pdbx_description
1 polymer ?
#
loop_
_entity_poly.entity_id
_entity_poly.type
_entity_poly.pdbx_seq_one_letter_code
_entity_poly.pdbx_strand_id
1 'polypeptide(L)'
;MMMRKLYITVLKVFLIIVFSQVKAISDEKIKIGLIVPLSGEYSYIGSSILKSSRMALNKINDDRITVIPKDTKANPIDALKVSNELYNNGVKIIIGPVFNESNKYLDELDEVTFISFTNKIRNNPKNVISAGINAISQINTIKKYLSENNLTNTIFLIPETEYKREIEEAIEKSNLILKEKFIYSKDPTLLTKQIEDLTRYQQRKKNLENEIKKIENSNAFNKKKKIDELKKKDTLGFINFDSVIIADFSESLKSVATSLLYTDVSSERIKYIVLNQWFDESL
;
A
#
# COMPACT_ATOMS: atom_id res chain seq x y z
N MET A 1 11.23 24.99 -77.76
CA MET A 1 11.33 25.88 -76.57
C MET A 1 10.06 25.87 -75.73
N MET A 2 8.89 25.82 -76.31
CA MET A 2 7.59 25.82 -75.59
C MET A 2 7.32 24.56 -74.72
N MET A 3 7.63 23.34 -75.20
CA MET A 3 7.43 22.09 -74.45
C MET A 3 8.31 21.99 -73.20
N ARG A 4 9.50 22.52 -73.20
CA ARG A 4 10.42 22.52 -72.06
C ARG A 4 9.89 23.44 -70.92
N LYS A 5 9.26 24.57 -71.27
CA LYS A 5 8.62 25.47 -70.31
C LYS A 5 7.38 24.82 -69.64
N LEU A 6 6.58 24.09 -70.46
CA LEU A 6 5.41 23.36 -69.95
C LEU A 6 5.79 22.27 -68.95
N TYR A 7 6.86 21.53 -69.27
CA TYR A 7 7.36 20.46 -68.37
C TYR A 7 7.84 21.01 -67.00
N ILE A 8 8.54 22.14 -67.02
CA ILE A 8 9.04 22.83 -65.83
C ILE A 8 7.87 23.35 -64.98
N THR A 9 6.82 23.85 -65.61
CA THR A 9 5.61 24.34 -64.90
C THR A 9 4.83 23.20 -64.27
N VAL A 10 4.63 22.09 -64.96
CA VAL A 10 3.97 20.90 -64.45
C VAL A 10 4.76 20.28 -63.28
N LEU A 11 6.11 20.23 -63.40
CA LEU A 11 6.98 19.74 -62.34
C LEU A 11 6.87 20.62 -61.07
N LYS A 12 6.85 21.95 -61.23
CA LYS A 12 6.66 22.87 -60.12
C LYS A 12 5.32 22.72 -59.41
N VAL A 13 4.23 22.58 -60.19
CA VAL A 13 2.87 22.37 -59.66
C VAL A 13 2.82 21.02 -58.91
N PHE A 14 3.41 19.96 -59.49
CA PHE A 14 3.51 18.66 -58.84
C PHE A 14 4.29 18.72 -57.52
N LEU A 15 5.42 19.44 -57.49
CA LEU A 15 6.23 19.64 -56.28
C LEU A 15 5.43 20.38 -55.17
N ILE A 16 4.64 21.42 -55.59
CA ILE A 16 3.80 22.17 -54.64
C ILE A 16 2.71 21.26 -54.05
N ILE A 17 2.09 20.39 -54.87
CA ILE A 17 1.07 19.45 -54.41
C ILE A 17 1.65 18.41 -53.48
N VAL A 18 2.86 17.89 -53.74
CA VAL A 18 3.54 16.92 -52.86
C VAL A 18 3.91 17.57 -51.54
N PHE A 19 4.41 18.80 -51.53
CA PHE A 19 4.72 19.53 -50.30
C PHE A 19 3.49 19.95 -49.49
N SER A 20 2.31 20.17 -50.16
CA SER A 20 1.06 20.47 -49.42
C SER A 20 0.45 19.26 -48.72
N GLN A 21 0.93 18.04 -49.00
CA GLN A 21 0.48 16.80 -48.37
C GLN A 21 1.27 16.47 -47.08
N VAL A 22 2.27 17.29 -46.68
CA VAL A 22 2.84 17.18 -45.38
C VAL A 22 1.76 17.56 -44.37
N LYS A 23 0.98 16.56 -43.91
CA LYS A 23 0.14 16.70 -42.72
C LYS A 23 1.07 17.23 -41.64
N ALA A 24 0.84 18.47 -41.22
CA ALA A 24 1.38 18.92 -39.95
C ALA A 24 0.97 17.85 -38.93
N ILE A 25 1.94 17.13 -38.39
CA ILE A 25 1.71 16.31 -37.22
C ILE A 25 1.30 17.35 -36.18
N SER A 26 0.01 17.52 -36.01
CA SER A 26 -0.55 18.35 -34.96
C SER A 26 0.01 17.74 -33.66
N ASP A 27 0.82 18.50 -32.95
CA ASP A 27 1.24 18.17 -31.59
C ASP A 27 -0.04 18.16 -30.73
N GLU A 28 -0.75 17.03 -30.77
CA GLU A 28 -2.01 16.87 -30.07
C GLU A 28 -1.74 16.97 -28.57
N LYS A 29 -2.26 18.04 -27.97
CA LYS A 29 -2.10 18.27 -26.53
C LYS A 29 -2.86 17.22 -25.75
N ILE A 30 -2.16 16.47 -24.94
CA ILE A 30 -2.71 15.46 -24.04
C ILE A 30 -3.20 16.16 -22.76
N LYS A 31 -4.53 16.25 -22.62
CA LYS A 31 -5.14 16.82 -21.42
C LYS A 31 -5.46 15.72 -20.43
N ILE A 32 -4.93 15.84 -19.21
CA ILE A 32 -5.19 14.95 -18.08
C ILE A 32 -5.89 15.73 -16.99
N GLY A 33 -7.02 15.26 -16.52
CA GLY A 33 -7.68 15.82 -15.33
C GLY A 33 -6.97 15.35 -14.05
N LEU A 34 -6.93 16.21 -13.05
CA LEU A 34 -6.50 15.85 -11.69
C LEU A 34 -7.57 16.28 -10.70
N ILE A 35 -8.35 15.35 -10.18
CA ILE A 35 -9.43 15.64 -9.24
C ILE A 35 -9.04 15.19 -7.82
N VAL A 36 -8.84 16.17 -6.95
CA VAL A 36 -8.35 15.96 -5.58
C VAL A 36 -8.99 16.99 -4.62
N PRO A 37 -9.07 16.72 -3.32
CA PRO A 37 -9.59 17.70 -2.37
C PRO A 37 -8.57 18.84 -2.19
N LEU A 38 -8.81 20.01 -2.79
CA LEU A 38 -7.94 21.18 -2.68
C LEU A 38 -8.43 22.15 -1.59
N SER A 39 -9.63 21.96 -1.06
CA SER A 39 -10.22 22.70 0.05
C SER A 39 -10.80 21.77 1.10
N GLY A 40 -11.12 22.30 2.30
CA GLY A 40 -11.66 21.56 3.43
C GLY A 40 -10.60 20.78 4.21
N GLU A 41 -11.06 19.88 5.06
CA GLU A 41 -10.24 19.09 6.00
C GLU A 41 -9.09 18.33 5.33
N TYR A 42 -9.33 17.77 4.15
CA TYR A 42 -8.36 16.94 3.43
C TYR A 42 -7.51 17.71 2.40
N SER A 43 -7.53 19.05 2.46
CA SER A 43 -6.80 19.90 1.49
C SER A 43 -5.29 19.67 1.47
N TYR A 44 -4.71 19.25 2.59
CA TYR A 44 -3.29 18.92 2.69
C TYR A 44 -2.92 17.70 1.81
N ILE A 45 -3.81 16.68 1.70
CA ILE A 45 -3.62 15.52 0.81
C ILE A 45 -3.65 15.98 -0.64
N GLY A 46 -4.68 16.72 -1.03
CA GLY A 46 -4.83 17.24 -2.39
C GLY A 46 -3.67 18.13 -2.82
N SER A 47 -3.20 18.99 -1.93
CA SER A 47 -2.05 19.86 -2.16
C SER A 47 -0.76 19.06 -2.36
N SER A 48 -0.57 17.98 -1.60
CA SER A 48 0.60 17.08 -1.74
C SER A 48 0.57 16.35 -3.08
N ILE A 49 -0.58 15.84 -3.49
CA ILE A 49 -0.75 15.17 -4.78
C ILE A 49 -0.53 16.16 -5.94
N LEU A 50 -1.04 17.37 -5.84
CA LEU A 50 -0.83 18.42 -6.85
C LEU A 50 0.66 18.78 -7.01
N LYS A 51 1.39 18.92 -5.89
CA LYS A 51 2.84 19.14 -5.90
C LYS A 51 3.58 17.97 -6.56
N SER A 52 3.24 16.74 -6.20
CA SER A 52 3.84 15.53 -6.78
C SER A 52 3.58 15.42 -8.28
N SER A 53 2.35 15.76 -8.72
CA SER A 53 2.00 15.79 -10.15
C SER A 53 2.82 16.81 -10.93
N ARG A 54 3.06 18.02 -10.36
CA ARG A 54 3.94 19.04 -10.96
C ARG A 54 5.39 18.56 -11.06
N MET A 55 5.90 17.90 -10.03
CA MET A 55 7.25 17.33 -10.04
C MET A 55 7.37 16.23 -11.12
N ALA A 56 6.35 15.38 -11.25
CA ALA A 56 6.30 14.35 -12.30
C ALA A 56 6.30 14.97 -13.70
N LEU A 57 5.49 16.00 -13.96
CA LEU A 57 5.48 16.73 -15.23
C LEU A 57 6.82 17.34 -15.57
N ASN A 58 7.46 17.98 -14.60
CA ASN A 58 8.79 18.55 -14.80
C ASN A 58 9.84 17.48 -15.15
N LYS A 59 9.71 16.28 -14.56
CA LYS A 59 10.62 15.16 -14.85
C LYS A 59 10.34 14.54 -16.24
N ILE A 60 9.07 14.47 -16.66
CA ILE A 60 8.67 13.98 -17.98
C ILE A 60 9.16 14.94 -19.07
N ASN A 61 9.10 16.25 -18.82
CA ASN A 61 9.55 17.31 -19.70
C ASN A 61 8.96 17.21 -21.13
N ASP A 62 7.64 17.00 -21.21
CA ASP A 62 6.87 16.93 -22.47
C ASP A 62 5.79 18.02 -22.48
N ASP A 63 6.00 19.06 -23.28
CA ASP A 63 5.11 20.22 -23.37
C ASP A 63 3.71 19.90 -23.95
N ARG A 64 3.53 18.71 -24.49
CA ARG A 64 2.23 18.23 -24.96
C ARG A 64 1.29 17.84 -23.82
N ILE A 65 1.83 17.50 -22.65
CA ILE A 65 1.04 17.04 -21.51
C ILE A 65 0.62 18.23 -20.65
N THR A 66 -0.69 18.39 -20.47
CA THR A 66 -1.26 19.40 -19.57
C THR A 66 -2.12 18.72 -18.52
N VAL A 67 -1.81 18.97 -17.23
CA VAL A 67 -2.64 18.52 -16.11
C VAL A 67 -3.53 19.65 -15.64
N ILE A 68 -4.85 19.39 -15.58
CA ILE A 68 -5.88 20.35 -15.18
C ILE A 68 -6.41 19.96 -13.80
N PRO A 69 -5.99 20.66 -12.72
CA PRO A 69 -6.47 20.35 -11.37
C PRO A 69 -7.87 20.90 -11.13
N LYS A 70 -8.68 20.12 -10.39
CA LYS A 70 -10.03 20.47 -9.93
C LYS A 70 -10.23 20.02 -8.49
N ASP A 71 -10.98 20.81 -7.74
CA ASP A 71 -11.29 20.57 -6.34
C ASP A 71 -12.53 19.69 -6.18
N THR A 72 -12.39 18.52 -5.55
CA THR A 72 -13.50 17.62 -5.21
C THR A 72 -14.09 17.87 -3.83
N LYS A 73 -13.44 18.66 -2.99
CA LYS A 73 -13.80 18.85 -1.56
C LYS A 73 -14.01 17.54 -0.80
N ALA A 74 -13.45 16.44 -1.29
CA ALA A 74 -13.70 15.07 -0.81
C ALA A 74 -15.17 14.63 -0.88
N ASN A 75 -15.96 15.21 -1.79
CA ASN A 75 -17.41 15.00 -1.92
C ASN A 75 -17.72 14.31 -3.26
N PRO A 76 -18.56 13.26 -3.31
CA PRO A 76 -18.89 12.55 -4.54
C PRO A 76 -19.64 13.39 -5.58
N ILE A 77 -20.49 14.33 -5.16
CA ILE A 77 -21.25 15.20 -6.05
C ILE A 77 -20.30 16.23 -6.70
N ASP A 78 -19.41 16.84 -5.92
CA ASP A 78 -18.41 17.75 -6.45
C ASP A 78 -17.44 17.00 -7.38
N ALA A 79 -17.05 15.76 -7.04
CA ALA A 79 -16.20 14.92 -7.89
C ALA A 79 -16.84 14.68 -9.27
N LEU A 80 -18.13 14.30 -9.32
CA LEU A 80 -18.86 14.13 -10.58
C LEU A 80 -18.95 15.45 -11.34
N LYS A 81 -19.32 16.54 -10.67
CA LYS A 81 -19.46 17.87 -11.29
C LYS A 81 -18.17 18.31 -11.97
N VAL A 82 -17.03 18.28 -11.28
CA VAL A 82 -15.76 18.72 -11.86
C VAL A 82 -15.25 17.76 -12.93
N SER A 83 -15.60 16.47 -12.86
CA SER A 83 -15.30 15.50 -13.90
C SER A 83 -16.08 15.78 -15.19
N ASN A 84 -17.36 16.16 -15.09
CA ASN A 84 -18.18 16.61 -16.22
C ASN A 84 -17.58 17.86 -16.88
N GLU A 85 -17.12 18.84 -16.07
CA GLU A 85 -16.46 20.03 -16.60
C GLU A 85 -15.18 19.66 -17.39
N LEU A 86 -14.38 18.72 -16.88
CA LEU A 86 -13.19 18.23 -17.56
C LEU A 86 -13.52 17.48 -18.84
N TYR A 87 -14.52 16.60 -18.82
CA TYR A 87 -15.00 15.85 -19.97
C TYR A 87 -15.45 16.79 -21.10
N ASN A 88 -16.25 17.81 -20.79
CA ASN A 88 -16.70 18.82 -21.76
C ASN A 88 -15.53 19.63 -22.35
N ASN A 89 -14.38 19.70 -21.66
CA ASN A 89 -13.14 20.30 -22.17
C ASN A 89 -12.24 19.30 -22.92
N GLY A 90 -12.77 18.11 -23.25
CA GLY A 90 -12.09 17.10 -24.04
C GLY A 90 -11.12 16.20 -23.24
N VAL A 91 -11.23 16.17 -21.91
CA VAL A 91 -10.43 15.28 -21.05
C VAL A 91 -11.06 13.90 -21.03
N LYS A 92 -10.30 12.86 -21.34
CA LYS A 92 -10.71 11.46 -21.32
C LYS A 92 -10.04 10.62 -20.24
N ILE A 93 -8.96 11.14 -19.64
CA ILE A 93 -8.22 10.49 -18.54
C ILE A 93 -8.20 11.44 -17.36
N ILE A 94 -8.67 10.96 -16.23
CA ILE A 94 -8.70 11.72 -14.97
C ILE A 94 -7.98 10.95 -13.89
N ILE A 95 -6.98 11.56 -13.27
CA ILE A 95 -6.28 11.06 -12.10
C ILE A 95 -7.03 11.53 -10.85
N GLY A 96 -7.38 10.60 -9.98
CA GLY A 96 -8.28 10.81 -8.85
C GLY A 96 -9.64 10.14 -9.08
N PRO A 97 -10.54 10.30 -8.12
CA PRO A 97 -10.41 10.98 -6.84
C PRO A 97 -9.56 10.20 -5.82
N VAL A 98 -9.39 10.80 -4.62
CA VAL A 98 -8.59 10.20 -3.54
C VAL A 98 -9.39 9.14 -2.78
N PHE A 99 -10.60 9.48 -2.37
CA PHE A 99 -11.43 8.65 -1.51
C PHE A 99 -12.40 7.78 -2.29
N ASN A 100 -12.63 6.56 -1.79
CA ASN A 100 -13.54 5.60 -2.43
C ASN A 100 -14.98 6.15 -2.57
N GLU A 101 -15.48 6.85 -1.56
CA GLU A 101 -16.81 7.45 -1.60
C GLU A 101 -16.98 8.44 -2.76
N SER A 102 -15.90 9.11 -3.14
CA SER A 102 -15.91 10.04 -4.29
C SER A 102 -16.03 9.35 -5.65
N ASN A 103 -15.92 8.02 -5.72
CA ASN A 103 -16.12 7.25 -6.95
C ASN A 103 -17.59 6.99 -7.27
N LYS A 104 -18.50 7.20 -6.32
CA LYS A 104 -19.88 6.69 -6.29
C LYS A 104 -20.72 6.95 -7.55
N TYR A 105 -20.51 8.08 -8.21
CA TYR A 105 -21.30 8.50 -9.36
C TYR A 105 -20.49 8.61 -10.66
N LEU A 106 -19.23 8.14 -10.68
CA LEU A 106 -18.34 8.33 -11.83
C LEU A 106 -18.68 7.42 -13.02
N ASP A 107 -19.53 6.41 -12.82
CA ASP A 107 -20.09 5.58 -13.89
C ASP A 107 -21.03 6.33 -14.83
N GLU A 108 -21.52 7.51 -14.43
CA GLU A 108 -22.26 8.39 -15.33
C GLU A 108 -21.40 8.95 -16.48
N LEU A 109 -20.06 8.85 -16.37
CA LEU A 109 -19.09 9.29 -17.36
C LEU A 109 -18.32 8.09 -17.94
N ASP A 110 -19.01 7.17 -18.57
CA ASP A 110 -18.49 5.89 -19.07
C ASP A 110 -17.37 6.03 -20.12
N GLU A 111 -17.31 7.16 -20.85
CA GLU A 111 -16.24 7.49 -21.78
C GLU A 111 -14.96 8.03 -21.12
N VAL A 112 -14.97 8.27 -19.82
CA VAL A 112 -13.82 8.77 -19.06
C VAL A 112 -13.20 7.65 -18.26
N THR A 113 -11.88 7.48 -18.36
CA THR A 113 -11.13 6.56 -17.51
C THR A 113 -10.61 7.31 -16.28
N PHE A 114 -10.99 6.84 -15.10
CA PHE A 114 -10.51 7.37 -13.83
C PHE A 114 -9.41 6.50 -13.27
N ILE A 115 -8.32 7.11 -12.83
CA ILE A 115 -7.22 6.46 -12.09
C ILE A 115 -7.30 6.96 -10.65
N SER A 116 -8.12 6.29 -9.85
CA SER A 116 -8.40 6.68 -8.46
C SER A 116 -7.28 6.25 -7.52
N PHE A 117 -6.94 7.09 -6.54
CA PHE A 117 -5.98 6.77 -5.50
C PHE A 117 -6.53 5.82 -4.43
N THR A 118 -7.80 5.43 -4.53
CA THR A 118 -8.39 4.47 -3.58
C THR A 118 -7.64 3.15 -3.56
N ASN A 119 -7.51 2.56 -2.39
CA ASN A 119 -7.01 1.20 -2.21
C ASN A 119 -8.11 0.13 -2.27
N LYS A 120 -9.40 0.55 -2.29
CA LYS A 120 -10.54 -0.38 -2.40
C LYS A 120 -10.77 -0.77 -3.85
N ILE A 121 -10.93 -2.09 -4.08
CA ILE A 121 -11.15 -2.66 -5.42
C ILE A 121 -12.64 -3.01 -5.63
N ARG A 122 -13.38 -3.23 -4.54
CA ARG A 122 -14.77 -3.67 -4.58
C ARG A 122 -15.71 -2.50 -4.84
N ASN A 123 -16.77 -2.78 -5.61
CA ASN A 123 -17.86 -1.85 -5.89
C ASN A 123 -17.43 -0.54 -6.57
N ASN A 124 -16.27 -0.50 -7.19
CA ASN A 124 -15.90 0.63 -8.04
C ASN A 124 -16.65 0.58 -9.37
N PRO A 125 -17.02 1.72 -9.94
CA PRO A 125 -17.48 1.83 -11.32
C PRO A 125 -16.51 1.17 -12.30
N LYS A 126 -17.00 0.63 -13.42
CA LYS A 126 -16.18 -0.09 -14.40
C LYS A 126 -15.08 0.76 -15.05
N ASN A 127 -15.32 2.05 -15.16
CA ASN A 127 -14.40 3.05 -15.69
C ASN A 127 -13.42 3.62 -14.67
N VAL A 128 -13.43 3.08 -13.41
CA VAL A 128 -12.53 3.49 -12.33
C VAL A 128 -11.49 2.39 -12.05
N ILE A 129 -10.24 2.73 -12.27
CA ILE A 129 -9.07 1.89 -11.96
C ILE A 129 -8.52 2.30 -10.59
N SER A 130 -8.50 1.37 -9.64
CA SER A 130 -7.85 1.59 -8.34
C SER A 130 -6.33 1.54 -8.50
N ALA A 131 -5.66 2.65 -8.30
CA ALA A 131 -4.20 2.77 -8.34
C ALA A 131 -3.55 2.86 -6.94
N GLY A 132 -4.36 2.87 -5.88
CA GLY A 132 -3.85 2.84 -4.51
C GLY A 132 -3.24 1.50 -4.14
N ILE A 133 -2.35 1.53 -3.14
CA ILE A 133 -1.74 0.31 -2.61
C ILE A 133 -2.78 -0.46 -1.81
N ASN A 134 -3.31 -1.53 -2.39
CA ASN A 134 -4.31 -2.38 -1.76
C ASN A 134 -3.68 -3.54 -0.96
N ALA A 135 -4.48 -4.23 -0.15
CA ALA A 135 -4.03 -5.33 0.69
C ALA A 135 -3.35 -6.45 -0.12
N ILE A 136 -3.86 -6.77 -1.33
CA ILE A 136 -3.27 -7.83 -2.18
C ILE A 136 -1.86 -7.45 -2.63
N SER A 137 -1.64 -6.22 -3.08
CA SER A 137 -0.31 -5.76 -3.53
C SER A 137 0.70 -5.72 -2.38
N GLN A 138 0.26 -5.33 -1.19
CA GLN A 138 1.09 -5.36 0.02
C GLN A 138 1.48 -6.79 0.40
N ILE A 139 0.51 -7.70 0.45
CA ILE A 139 0.75 -9.10 0.80
C ILE A 139 1.64 -9.78 -0.25
N ASN A 140 1.50 -9.48 -1.53
CA ASN A 140 2.40 -9.98 -2.56
C ASN A 140 3.84 -9.48 -2.36
N THR A 141 4.02 -8.24 -1.94
CA THR A 141 5.33 -7.67 -1.61
C THR A 141 5.93 -8.37 -0.37
N ILE A 142 5.11 -8.58 0.66
CA ILE A 142 5.50 -9.33 1.85
C ILE A 142 5.88 -10.77 1.50
N LYS A 143 5.08 -11.46 0.69
CA LYS A 143 5.37 -12.81 0.22
C LYS A 143 6.75 -12.90 -0.47
N LYS A 144 7.07 -11.93 -1.33
CA LYS A 144 8.38 -11.83 -1.96
C LYS A 144 9.49 -11.65 -0.92
N TYR A 145 9.32 -10.72 0.01
CA TYR A 145 10.27 -10.47 1.10
C TYR A 145 10.52 -11.72 1.95
N LEU A 146 9.46 -12.44 2.37
CA LEU A 146 9.58 -13.68 3.14
C LEU A 146 10.40 -14.73 2.39
N SER A 147 10.15 -14.90 1.09
CA SER A 147 10.89 -15.84 0.24
C SER A 147 12.36 -15.45 0.11
N GLU A 148 12.67 -14.18 -0.12
CA GLU A 148 14.05 -13.68 -0.27
C GLU A 148 14.86 -13.79 1.02
N ASN A 149 14.20 -13.77 2.18
CA ASN A 149 14.85 -13.87 3.50
C ASN A 149 14.71 -15.26 4.14
N ASN A 150 14.23 -16.26 3.42
CA ASN A 150 14.03 -17.65 3.90
C ASN A 150 13.16 -17.75 5.17
N LEU A 151 12.17 -16.86 5.31
CA LEU A 151 11.23 -16.86 6.43
C LEU A 151 10.06 -17.78 6.09
N THR A 152 10.04 -18.95 6.70
CA THR A 152 9.09 -20.04 6.36
C THR A 152 8.02 -20.30 7.40
N ASN A 153 8.24 -19.81 8.63
CA ASN A 153 7.34 -20.01 9.75
C ASN A 153 6.69 -18.69 10.19
N THR A 154 5.95 -18.07 9.26
CA THR A 154 5.32 -16.76 9.47
C THR A 154 3.95 -16.90 10.13
N ILE A 155 3.68 -16.10 11.14
CA ILE A 155 2.34 -15.91 11.73
C ILE A 155 1.77 -14.58 11.24
N PHE A 156 0.49 -14.56 10.89
CA PHE A 156 -0.21 -13.35 10.51
C PHE A 156 -1.21 -12.96 11.61
N LEU A 157 -0.96 -11.86 12.28
CA LEU A 157 -1.83 -11.30 13.32
C LEU A 157 -2.86 -10.37 12.69
N ILE A 158 -4.14 -10.72 12.83
CA ILE A 158 -5.27 -10.02 12.23
C ILE A 158 -6.20 -9.56 13.37
N PRO A 159 -6.47 -8.25 13.52
CA PRO A 159 -7.41 -7.78 14.53
C PRO A 159 -8.85 -8.13 14.14
N GLU A 160 -9.69 -8.41 15.13
CA GLU A 160 -11.12 -8.61 14.95
C GLU A 160 -11.80 -7.27 14.67
N THR A 161 -11.83 -6.86 13.40
CA THR A 161 -12.32 -5.56 12.92
C THR A 161 -13.08 -5.71 11.60
N GLU A 162 -13.68 -4.62 11.13
CA GLU A 162 -14.41 -4.60 9.86
C GLU A 162 -13.53 -4.95 8.65
N TYR A 163 -12.24 -4.61 8.67
CA TYR A 163 -11.32 -4.92 7.57
C TYR A 163 -10.68 -6.32 7.64
N LYS A 164 -10.94 -7.11 8.69
CA LYS A 164 -10.48 -8.50 8.82
C LYS A 164 -10.72 -9.30 7.54
N ARG A 165 -11.95 -9.23 7.03
CA ARG A 165 -12.35 -9.95 5.81
C ARG A 165 -11.53 -9.54 4.59
N GLU A 166 -11.22 -8.26 4.44
CA GLU A 166 -10.39 -7.77 3.33
C GLU A 166 -8.98 -8.34 3.39
N ILE A 167 -8.39 -8.42 4.59
CA ILE A 167 -7.07 -9.02 4.81
C ILE A 167 -7.09 -10.53 4.52
N GLU A 168 -8.07 -11.26 5.03
CA GLU A 168 -8.20 -12.71 4.79
C GLU A 168 -8.32 -13.03 3.30
N GLU A 169 -9.16 -12.29 2.56
CA GLU A 169 -9.29 -12.44 1.11
C GLU A 169 -8.00 -12.08 0.36
N ALA A 170 -7.28 -11.08 0.82
CA ALA A 170 -6.01 -10.69 0.21
C ALA A 170 -4.94 -11.77 0.44
N ILE A 171 -4.90 -12.40 1.61
CA ILE A 171 -4.03 -13.55 1.90
C ILE A 171 -4.33 -14.71 0.94
N GLU A 172 -5.61 -15.04 0.77
CA GLU A 172 -6.05 -16.13 -0.13
C GLU A 172 -5.69 -15.84 -1.59
N LYS A 173 -6.03 -14.64 -2.10
CA LYS A 173 -5.73 -14.23 -3.48
C LYS A 173 -4.23 -14.16 -3.79
N SER A 174 -3.41 -13.88 -2.78
CA SER A 174 -1.96 -13.82 -2.92
C SER A 174 -1.30 -15.19 -2.81
N ASN A 175 -2.03 -16.23 -2.43
CA ASN A 175 -1.49 -17.56 -2.13
C ASN A 175 -0.30 -17.47 -1.17
N LEU A 176 -0.42 -16.65 -0.11
CA LEU A 176 0.60 -16.55 0.92
C LEU A 176 0.53 -17.77 1.84
N ILE A 177 1.63 -18.52 1.91
CA ILE A 177 1.74 -19.67 2.81
C ILE A 177 2.12 -19.15 4.19
N LEU A 178 1.28 -19.43 5.16
CA LEU A 178 1.46 -19.03 6.56
C LEU A 178 1.50 -20.25 7.45
N LYS A 179 2.26 -20.17 8.52
CA LYS A 179 2.18 -21.18 9.60
C LYS A 179 0.83 -21.08 10.28
N GLU A 180 0.37 -19.87 10.57
CA GLU A 180 -0.88 -19.62 11.27
C GLU A 180 -1.46 -18.24 10.92
N LYS A 181 -2.78 -18.14 10.79
CA LYS A 181 -3.53 -16.88 10.85
C LYS A 181 -4.11 -16.77 12.25
N PHE A 182 -3.68 -15.78 13.00
CA PHE A 182 -4.12 -15.56 14.37
C PHE A 182 -4.97 -14.31 14.47
N ILE A 183 -6.25 -14.52 14.84
CA ILE A 183 -7.22 -13.43 15.01
C ILE A 183 -7.23 -13.03 16.48
N TYR A 184 -7.05 -11.74 16.76
CA TYR A 184 -7.00 -11.24 18.13
C TYR A 184 -8.00 -10.12 18.40
N SER A 185 -8.39 -10.00 19.66
CA SER A 185 -9.25 -8.92 20.16
C SER A 185 -8.45 -7.61 20.32
N LYS A 186 -9.09 -6.48 19.99
CA LYS A 186 -8.51 -5.15 20.30
C LYS A 186 -8.61 -4.76 21.77
N ASP A 187 -9.33 -5.50 22.60
CA ASP A 187 -9.31 -5.29 24.04
C ASP A 187 -7.91 -5.62 24.57
N PRO A 188 -7.18 -4.66 25.19
CA PRO A 188 -5.80 -4.87 25.60
C PRO A 188 -5.62 -6.03 26.59
N THR A 189 -6.61 -6.27 27.45
CA THR A 189 -6.60 -7.34 28.44
C THR A 189 -6.66 -8.71 27.76
N LEU A 190 -7.57 -8.87 26.80
CA LEU A 190 -7.73 -10.09 26.02
C LEU A 190 -6.53 -10.29 25.08
N LEU A 191 -6.08 -9.21 24.42
CA LEU A 191 -4.93 -9.24 23.52
C LEU A 191 -3.69 -9.80 24.21
N THR A 192 -3.32 -9.26 25.37
CA THR A 192 -2.12 -9.72 26.09
C THR A 192 -2.20 -11.22 26.41
N LYS A 193 -3.35 -11.69 26.90
CA LYS A 193 -3.56 -13.11 27.17
C LYS A 193 -3.47 -13.96 25.90
N GLN A 194 -4.08 -13.52 24.81
CA GLN A 194 -4.02 -14.22 23.52
C GLN A 194 -2.59 -14.32 22.97
N ILE A 195 -1.78 -13.26 23.12
CA ILE A 195 -0.36 -13.28 22.74
C ILE A 195 0.46 -14.17 23.68
N GLU A 196 0.18 -14.21 24.99
CA GLU A 196 0.80 -15.18 25.92
C GLU A 196 0.56 -16.62 25.47
N ASP A 197 -0.68 -16.95 25.09
CA ASP A 197 -1.06 -18.28 24.63
C ASP A 197 -0.38 -18.63 23.30
N LEU A 198 -0.41 -17.72 22.32
CA LEU A 198 0.25 -17.86 21.02
C LEU A 198 1.75 -18.13 21.16
N THR A 199 2.42 -17.40 22.06
CA THR A 199 3.86 -17.48 22.28
C THR A 199 4.26 -18.55 23.29
N ARG A 200 3.29 -19.24 23.90
CA ARG A 200 3.49 -20.18 24.99
C ARG A 200 4.31 -19.57 26.15
N TYR A 201 4.06 -18.31 26.45
CA TYR A 201 4.84 -17.54 27.40
C TYR A 201 4.92 -18.20 28.78
N GLN A 202 3.77 -18.59 29.33
CA GLN A 202 3.70 -19.22 30.64
C GLN A 202 4.51 -20.54 30.71
N GLN A 203 4.48 -21.35 29.66
CA GLN A 203 5.27 -22.57 29.59
C GLN A 203 6.78 -22.26 29.51
N ARG A 204 7.18 -21.29 28.72
CA ARG A 204 8.59 -20.88 28.60
C ARG A 204 9.12 -20.28 29.89
N LYS A 205 8.29 -19.54 30.63
CA LYS A 205 8.61 -19.03 31.96
C LYS A 205 8.82 -20.17 32.96
N LYS A 206 7.90 -21.14 32.98
CA LYS A 206 8.01 -22.34 33.81
C LYS A 206 9.26 -23.18 33.48
N ASN A 207 9.62 -23.27 32.22
CA ASN A 207 10.84 -23.95 31.78
C ASN A 207 12.10 -23.29 32.37
N LEU A 208 12.14 -21.95 32.40
CA LEU A 208 13.25 -21.20 33.01
C LEU A 208 13.34 -21.48 34.52
N GLU A 209 12.24 -21.40 35.23
CA GLU A 209 12.16 -21.70 36.66
C GLU A 209 12.64 -23.13 36.98
N ASN A 210 12.16 -24.10 36.18
CA ASN A 210 12.55 -25.49 36.34
C ASN A 210 14.04 -25.72 36.07
N GLU A 211 14.62 -25.06 35.07
CA GLU A 211 16.06 -25.21 34.78
C GLU A 211 16.92 -24.57 35.88
N ILE A 212 16.50 -23.42 36.43
CA ILE A 212 17.17 -22.82 37.61
C ILE A 212 17.14 -23.78 38.80
N LYS A 213 15.97 -24.33 39.16
CA LYS A 213 15.81 -25.30 40.23
C LYS A 213 16.67 -26.56 40.04
N LYS A 214 16.72 -27.06 38.79
CA LYS A 214 17.53 -28.22 38.42
C LYS A 214 19.02 -27.96 38.68
N ILE A 215 19.51 -26.78 38.26
CA ILE A 215 20.91 -26.41 38.50
C ILE A 215 21.17 -26.16 40.00
N GLU A 216 20.23 -25.55 40.71
CA GLU A 216 20.29 -25.36 42.18
C GLU A 216 20.44 -26.69 42.94
N ASN A 217 19.84 -27.76 42.48
CA ASN A 217 19.89 -29.08 43.08
C ASN A 217 21.02 -29.96 42.53
N SER A 218 21.82 -29.48 41.57
CA SER A 218 22.93 -30.22 40.97
C SER A 218 24.26 -29.92 41.66
N ASN A 219 25.24 -30.81 41.51
CA ASN A 219 26.63 -30.61 41.90
C ASN A 219 27.48 -29.99 40.76
N ALA A 220 26.85 -29.18 39.88
CA ALA A 220 27.51 -28.65 38.71
C ALA A 220 28.64 -27.68 39.06
N PHE A 221 29.77 -27.83 38.38
CA PHE A 221 30.83 -26.84 38.40
C PHE A 221 30.32 -25.51 37.83
N ASN A 222 30.67 -24.38 38.45
CA ASN A 222 30.17 -23.04 38.07
C ASN A 222 28.64 -22.81 38.22
N LYS A 223 27.99 -23.54 39.12
CA LYS A 223 26.58 -23.44 39.45
C LYS A 223 26.09 -21.99 39.61
N LYS A 224 26.77 -21.17 40.40
CA LYS A 224 26.40 -19.78 40.65
C LYS A 224 26.37 -18.96 39.36
N LYS A 225 27.43 -19.07 38.55
CA LYS A 225 27.51 -18.35 37.28
C LYS A 225 26.38 -18.74 36.32
N LYS A 226 26.05 -20.03 36.20
CA LYS A 226 24.97 -20.53 35.36
C LYS A 226 23.61 -20.01 35.82
N ILE A 227 23.35 -19.97 37.11
CA ILE A 227 22.12 -19.42 37.69
C ILE A 227 22.01 -17.91 37.40
N ASP A 228 23.10 -17.15 37.57
CA ASP A 228 23.13 -15.71 37.31
C ASP A 228 22.90 -15.40 35.83
N GLU A 229 23.39 -16.25 34.93
CA GLU A 229 23.11 -16.13 33.47
C GLU A 229 21.62 -16.44 33.13
N LEU A 230 21.03 -17.44 33.78
CA LEU A 230 19.62 -17.78 33.60
C LEU A 230 18.68 -16.70 34.15
N LYS A 231 19.02 -16.11 35.29
CA LYS A 231 18.25 -15.03 35.94
C LYS A 231 18.19 -13.73 35.12
N LYS A 232 19.05 -13.59 34.10
CA LYS A 232 19.01 -12.47 33.15
C LYS A 232 18.00 -12.68 32.02
N LYS A 233 17.41 -13.87 31.92
CA LYS A 233 16.42 -14.23 30.89
C LYS A 233 15.01 -14.10 31.45
N ASP A 234 14.06 -13.71 30.59
CA ASP A 234 12.65 -13.68 30.97
C ASP A 234 11.99 -15.04 30.77
N THR A 235 12.44 -15.79 29.78
CA THR A 235 11.89 -17.11 29.43
C THR A 235 12.99 -18.09 28.96
N LEU A 236 12.67 -19.39 28.94
CA LEU A 236 13.51 -20.45 28.37
C LEU A 236 12.70 -21.34 27.43
N GLY A 237 13.14 -21.42 26.17
CA GLY A 237 12.50 -22.24 25.13
C GLY A 237 12.45 -21.55 23.80
N PHE A 238 11.98 -22.30 22.79
CA PHE A 238 11.92 -21.81 21.43
C PHE A 238 10.57 -21.17 21.14
N ILE A 239 10.61 -20.07 20.38
CA ILE A 239 9.47 -19.53 19.67
C ILE A 239 9.37 -20.31 18.36
N ASN A 240 8.18 -20.79 18.03
CA ASN A 240 8.01 -21.70 16.90
C ASN A 240 7.71 -20.99 15.57
N PHE A 241 8.00 -19.69 15.46
CA PHE A 241 7.91 -18.89 14.26
C PHE A 241 9.14 -17.97 14.12
N ASP A 242 9.45 -17.57 12.90
CA ASP A 242 10.60 -16.73 12.55
C ASP A 242 10.21 -15.29 12.20
N SER A 243 8.95 -15.09 11.86
CA SER A 243 8.41 -13.80 11.48
C SER A 243 6.95 -13.64 11.88
N VAL A 244 6.54 -12.40 12.07
CA VAL A 244 5.17 -12.01 12.37
C VAL A 244 4.76 -10.86 11.47
N ILE A 245 3.61 -11.00 10.82
CA ILE A 245 2.96 -9.92 10.08
C ILE A 245 1.83 -9.38 10.94
N ILE A 246 1.79 -8.07 11.14
CA ILE A 246 0.78 -7.42 11.97
C ILE A 246 -0.08 -6.53 11.08
N ALA A 247 -1.37 -6.86 10.98
CA ALA A 247 -2.35 -6.11 10.21
C ALA A 247 -3.10 -5.11 11.10
N ASP A 248 -2.38 -4.22 11.74
CA ASP A 248 -2.97 -3.20 12.60
C ASP A 248 -2.21 -1.86 12.46
N PHE A 249 -2.68 -0.79 13.12
CA PHE A 249 -2.14 0.57 12.97
C PHE A 249 -2.31 1.36 14.26
N SER A 250 -1.59 2.48 14.35
CA SER A 250 -1.64 3.43 15.47
C SER A 250 -1.48 2.74 16.83
N GLU A 251 -2.25 3.13 17.84
CA GLU A 251 -2.15 2.60 19.21
C GLU A 251 -2.43 1.09 19.30
N SER A 252 -3.27 0.55 18.43
CA SER A 252 -3.55 -0.90 18.41
C SER A 252 -2.31 -1.70 17.96
N LEU A 253 -1.60 -1.22 16.94
CA LEU A 253 -0.32 -1.82 16.51
C LEU A 253 0.73 -1.77 17.63
N LYS A 254 0.85 -0.64 18.36
CA LYS A 254 1.74 -0.51 19.53
C LYS A 254 1.38 -1.50 20.61
N SER A 255 0.09 -1.68 20.89
CA SER A 255 -0.38 -2.65 21.88
C SER A 255 0.01 -4.09 21.52
N VAL A 256 -0.10 -4.48 20.25
CA VAL A 256 0.35 -5.79 19.77
C VAL A 256 1.86 -5.94 19.89
N ALA A 257 2.62 -4.95 19.44
CA ALA A 257 4.09 -4.99 19.52
C ALA A 257 4.58 -5.05 20.97
N THR A 258 3.96 -4.29 21.87
CA THR A 258 4.26 -4.30 23.31
C THR A 258 3.92 -5.67 23.93
N SER A 259 2.79 -6.27 23.56
CA SER A 259 2.39 -7.61 24.06
C SER A 259 3.35 -8.70 23.58
N LEU A 260 3.85 -8.62 22.34
CA LEU A 260 4.88 -9.51 21.84
C LEU A 260 6.18 -9.34 22.60
N LEU A 261 6.61 -8.10 22.84
CA LEU A 261 7.82 -7.81 23.61
C LEU A 261 7.69 -8.29 25.06
N TYR A 262 6.55 -8.04 25.70
CA TYR A 262 6.25 -8.54 27.05
C TYR A 262 6.38 -10.07 27.15
N THR A 263 6.02 -10.79 26.10
CA THR A 263 6.14 -12.25 26.05
C THR A 263 7.53 -12.73 25.59
N ASP A 264 8.56 -11.91 25.67
CA ASP A 264 9.95 -12.21 25.26
C ASP A 264 10.05 -12.62 23.77
N VAL A 265 9.24 -11.96 22.92
CA VAL A 265 9.31 -12.05 21.46
C VAL A 265 9.84 -10.72 20.97
N SER A 266 11.15 -10.55 20.88
CA SER A 266 11.77 -9.31 20.46
C SER A 266 12.01 -9.28 18.94
N SER A 267 12.06 -8.07 18.36
CA SER A 267 12.40 -7.85 16.96
C SER A 267 13.85 -8.25 16.59
N GLU A 268 14.70 -8.45 17.57
CA GLU A 268 16.05 -9.00 17.38
C GLU A 268 16.05 -10.49 17.00
N ARG A 269 15.04 -11.22 17.47
CA ARG A 269 14.90 -12.66 17.25
C ARG A 269 13.91 -13.01 16.15
N ILE A 270 12.83 -12.26 16.05
CA ILE A 270 11.71 -12.49 15.16
C ILE A 270 11.53 -11.27 14.27
N LYS A 271 11.36 -11.47 12.96
CA LYS A 271 11.09 -10.37 12.05
C LYS A 271 9.67 -9.85 12.20
N TYR A 272 9.53 -8.57 12.54
CA TYR A 272 8.26 -7.88 12.56
C TYR A 272 8.03 -7.23 11.21
N ILE A 273 6.87 -7.46 10.63
CA ILE A 273 6.46 -6.93 9.33
C ILE A 273 5.12 -6.25 9.53
N VAL A 274 5.01 -5.00 9.11
CA VAL A 274 3.76 -4.24 9.16
C VAL A 274 3.37 -3.81 7.74
N LEU A 275 2.10 -3.52 7.54
CA LEU A 275 1.63 -3.00 6.27
C LEU A 275 2.00 -1.50 6.17
N ASN A 276 2.40 -1.04 4.98
CA ASN A 276 3.00 0.29 4.79
C ASN A 276 2.06 1.48 5.11
N GLN A 277 0.75 1.28 5.00
CA GLN A 277 -0.23 2.31 5.32
C GLN A 277 -0.33 2.63 6.82
N TRP A 278 0.37 1.88 7.64
CA TRP A 278 0.34 1.96 9.09
C TRP A 278 1.70 2.37 9.69
N PHE A 279 2.52 3.03 8.85
CA PHE A 279 3.76 3.62 9.34
C PHE A 279 3.47 4.66 10.42
N ASP A 280 4.16 4.56 11.54
CA ASP A 280 4.07 5.45 12.69
C ASP A 280 5.50 5.68 13.21
N GLU A 281 5.95 6.94 13.20
CA GLU A 281 7.32 7.32 13.62
C GLU A 281 7.60 7.03 15.11
N SER A 282 6.56 6.77 15.91
CA SER A 282 6.69 6.43 17.33
C SER A 282 6.89 4.95 17.61
N LEU A 283 6.91 4.10 16.57
CA LEU A 283 7.28 2.68 16.62
C LEU A 283 8.78 2.51 16.39
#